data_b40e47cb642f4f496cbab9f3805da438
#
_entry.id   b40e47cb642f4f496cbab9f3805da438
#
_cell.length_a   1.000
_cell.length_b   1.000
_cell.length_c   1.000
_cell.angle_alpha   90.00
_cell.angle_beta   90.00
_cell.angle_gamma   90.00
#
_symmetry.space_group_name_H-M   'P 1'
#
loop_
_entity.id
_entity.type
_entity.pdbx_description
1 polymer ?
#
loop_
_entity_poly.entity_id
_entity_poly.type
_entity_poly.pdbx_seq_one_letter_code
_entity_poly.pdbx_strand_id
1 'polypeptide(L)'
;NMLVNGAGGIAVGMATNIPPHNLGEVVDATLALIQTPDLSSEDLIQYVPGPDFPTGGMMLGRSGVRKAYLEGRGSVIIRAKTKIEELRKDRYAIIIEEIPYQVNKASMIEKIAEQVRDKKVEGISHVQDESDRNGVRVVVELKRDATAEVVLNQLYRFTPMQTSFGCNMLALNGGRPEQLTLR
;
A
#
# COMPACT_ATOMS: atom_id res chain seq x y z
N ASN A 1 20.68 -2.32 -0.62
CA ASN A 1 19.69 -3.23 0.03
C ASN A 1 18.63 -2.46 0.81
N MET A 2 18.97 -1.30 1.38
CA MET A 2 18.03 -0.51 2.20
C MET A 2 16.77 -0.09 1.43
N LEU A 3 16.89 0.37 0.18
CA LEU A 3 15.74 0.70 -0.67
C LEU A 3 14.96 -0.54 -1.10
N VAL A 4 15.63 -1.61 -1.49
CA VAL A 4 14.96 -2.83 -1.95
C VAL A 4 14.16 -3.49 -0.84
N ASN A 5 14.76 -3.66 0.33
CA ASN A 5 14.12 -4.35 1.46
C ASN A 5 13.23 -3.42 2.29
N GLY A 6 13.45 -2.12 2.20
CA GLY A 6 12.88 -1.17 3.14
C GLY A 6 13.56 -1.28 4.51
N ALA A 7 13.18 -0.39 5.40
CA ALA A 7 13.63 -0.39 6.79
C ALA A 7 12.57 0.25 7.68
N GLY A 8 12.42 -0.27 8.88
CA GLY A 8 11.53 0.29 9.89
C GLY A 8 12.19 0.19 11.26
N GLY A 9 12.13 1.27 12.03
CA GLY A 9 12.70 1.29 13.37
C GLY A 9 12.31 2.54 14.14
N ILE A 10 12.14 2.36 15.44
CA ILE A 10 11.81 3.42 16.36
C ILE A 10 12.91 3.48 17.43
N ALA A 11 13.47 4.66 17.61
CA ALA A 11 14.43 4.96 18.67
C ALA A 11 13.98 6.17 19.46
N VAL A 12 14.69 6.49 20.53
CA VAL A 12 14.39 7.68 21.34
C VAL A 12 14.70 8.94 20.52
N GLY A 13 13.68 9.74 20.26
CA GLY A 13 13.82 11.00 19.53
C GLY A 13 13.91 10.88 18.00
N MET A 14 13.89 9.66 17.44
CA MET A 14 13.94 9.46 15.99
C MET A 14 13.27 8.17 15.56
N ALA A 15 12.78 8.13 14.32
CA ALA A 15 12.22 6.94 13.71
C ALA A 15 12.59 6.91 12.23
N THR A 16 12.75 5.71 11.68
CA THR A 16 12.89 5.50 10.24
C THR A 16 11.77 4.61 9.73
N ASN A 17 11.30 4.88 8.54
CA ASN A 17 10.30 4.06 7.86
C ASN A 17 10.48 4.19 6.35
N ILE A 18 11.28 3.31 5.79
CA ILE A 18 11.64 3.31 4.37
C ILE A 18 10.85 2.20 3.69
N PRO A 19 10.04 2.51 2.68
CA PRO A 19 9.26 1.49 1.97
C PRO A 19 10.17 0.62 1.10
N PRO A 20 9.79 -0.65 0.84
CA PRO A 20 10.51 -1.51 -0.09
C PRO A 20 10.31 -1.05 -1.54
N HIS A 21 11.28 -1.38 -2.40
CA HIS A 21 11.30 -1.00 -3.82
C HIS A 21 11.64 -2.19 -4.71
N ASN A 22 11.31 -2.08 -5.98
CA ASN A 22 11.65 -3.06 -6.99
C ASN A 22 13.17 -3.09 -7.26
N LEU A 23 13.76 -4.28 -7.20
CA LEU A 23 15.20 -4.45 -7.40
C LEU A 23 15.68 -3.96 -8.77
N GLY A 24 14.96 -4.30 -9.83
CA GLY A 24 15.30 -3.89 -11.19
C GLY A 24 15.31 -2.37 -11.35
N GLU A 25 14.27 -1.70 -10.84
CA GLU A 25 14.17 -0.23 -10.86
C GLU A 25 15.30 0.43 -10.09
N VAL A 26 15.65 -0.09 -8.90
CA VAL A 26 16.76 0.45 -8.08
C VAL A 26 18.10 0.24 -8.77
N VAL A 27 18.33 -0.90 -9.41
CA VAL A 27 19.54 -1.17 -10.20
C VAL A 27 19.63 -0.22 -11.38
N ASP A 28 18.56 -0.03 -12.13
CA ASP A 28 18.52 0.89 -13.28
C ASP A 28 18.81 2.33 -12.86
N ALA A 29 18.23 2.79 -11.76
CA ALA A 29 18.50 4.11 -11.21
C ALA A 29 19.97 4.26 -10.77
N THR A 30 20.53 3.23 -10.16
CA THR A 30 21.94 3.21 -9.73
C THR A 30 22.87 3.28 -10.93
N LEU A 31 22.61 2.51 -11.98
CA LEU A 31 23.39 2.55 -13.22
C LEU A 31 23.31 3.92 -13.90
N ALA A 32 22.12 4.52 -13.95
CA ALA A 32 21.93 5.85 -14.49
C ALA A 32 22.72 6.90 -13.71
N LEU A 33 22.75 6.81 -12.39
CA LEU A 33 23.51 7.73 -11.53
C LEU A 33 25.01 7.56 -11.67
N ILE A 34 25.49 6.33 -11.88
CA ILE A 34 26.93 6.07 -12.16
C ILE A 34 27.34 6.68 -13.50
N GLN A 35 26.50 6.55 -14.52
CA GLN A 35 26.77 7.10 -15.84
C GLN A 35 26.67 8.62 -15.88
N THR A 36 25.75 9.19 -15.13
CA THR A 36 25.48 10.64 -15.04
C THR A 36 25.36 11.05 -13.58
N PRO A 37 26.51 11.34 -12.90
CA PRO A 37 26.53 11.62 -11.46
C PRO A 37 25.74 12.86 -11.03
N ASP A 38 25.41 13.75 -11.94
CA ASP A 38 24.68 14.99 -11.66
C ASP A 38 23.15 14.83 -11.72
N LEU A 39 22.63 13.63 -11.94
CA LEU A 39 21.17 13.38 -11.91
C LEU A 39 20.56 13.83 -10.57
N SER A 40 19.45 14.55 -10.66
CA SER A 40 18.67 14.97 -9.51
C SER A 40 17.78 13.85 -8.98
N SER A 41 17.24 14.02 -7.78
CA SER A 41 16.20 13.11 -7.28
C SER A 41 14.97 13.06 -8.19
N GLU A 42 14.63 14.17 -8.87
CA GLU A 42 13.54 14.19 -9.84
C GLU A 42 13.81 13.32 -11.07
N ASP A 43 15.05 13.33 -11.56
CA ASP A 43 15.45 12.48 -12.69
C ASP A 43 15.41 11.02 -12.30
N LEU A 44 15.83 10.68 -11.08
CA LEU A 44 15.81 9.32 -10.55
C LEU A 44 14.40 8.76 -10.33
N ILE A 45 13.39 9.60 -10.09
CA ILE A 45 11.98 9.19 -9.99
C ILE A 45 11.48 8.55 -11.30
N GLN A 46 12.07 8.84 -12.44
CA GLN A 46 11.72 8.21 -13.71
C GLN A 46 12.11 6.73 -13.74
N TYR A 47 13.16 6.35 -13.03
CA TYR A 47 13.62 4.96 -12.87
C TYR A 47 12.93 4.24 -11.72
N VAL A 48 12.65 4.95 -10.63
CA VAL A 48 11.97 4.44 -9.43
C VAL A 48 10.70 5.26 -9.20
N PRO A 49 9.61 4.94 -9.90
CA PRO A 49 8.39 5.76 -9.86
C PRO A 49 7.64 5.69 -8.53
N GLY A 50 7.92 4.69 -7.72
CA GLY A 50 7.30 4.48 -6.41
C GLY A 50 7.79 3.23 -5.70
N PRO A 51 7.38 3.04 -4.45
CA PRO A 51 7.57 1.80 -3.72
C PRO A 51 6.95 0.60 -4.42
N ASP A 52 7.52 -0.57 -4.20
CA ASP A 52 7.00 -1.85 -4.67
C ASP A 52 6.79 -2.77 -3.45
N PHE A 53 5.55 -2.89 -3.02
CA PHE A 53 5.22 -3.66 -1.83
C PHE A 53 5.08 -5.15 -2.15
N PRO A 54 5.70 -6.06 -1.38
CA PRO A 54 5.65 -7.50 -1.63
C PRO A 54 4.24 -8.08 -1.54
N THR A 55 3.34 -7.39 -0.87
CA THR A 55 1.92 -7.77 -0.73
C THR A 55 1.03 -7.21 -1.84
N GLY A 56 1.58 -6.45 -2.77
CA GLY A 56 0.84 -5.80 -3.85
C GLY A 56 0.02 -4.61 -3.37
N GLY A 57 -1.19 -4.49 -3.91
CA GLY A 57 -2.07 -3.34 -3.68
C GLY A 57 -1.89 -2.25 -4.73
N MET A 58 -2.63 -1.18 -4.56
CA MET A 58 -2.58 -0.03 -5.46
C MET A 58 -2.22 1.23 -4.70
N MET A 59 -1.23 1.97 -5.19
CA MET A 59 -0.91 3.29 -4.66
C MET A 59 -1.83 4.35 -5.26
N LEU A 60 -2.35 5.23 -4.40
CA LEU A 60 -3.20 6.35 -4.80
C LEU A 60 -2.40 7.63 -4.91
N GLY A 61 -2.27 8.10 -6.14
CA GLY A 61 -1.59 9.35 -6.44
C GLY A 61 -0.06 9.24 -6.32
N ARG A 62 0.62 10.24 -6.85
CA ARG A 62 2.09 10.31 -6.86
C ARG A 62 2.65 11.39 -5.93
N SER A 63 1.81 12.28 -5.42
CA SER A 63 2.26 13.43 -4.61
C SER A 63 2.97 13.02 -3.33
N GLY A 64 2.45 12.02 -2.62
CA GLY A 64 3.07 11.50 -1.39
C GLY A 64 4.41 10.82 -1.65
N VAL A 65 4.51 10.04 -2.72
CA VAL A 65 5.76 9.39 -3.15
C VAL A 65 6.79 10.46 -3.55
N ARG A 66 6.39 11.41 -4.39
CA ARG A 66 7.26 12.49 -4.83
C ARG A 66 7.80 13.29 -3.64
N LYS A 67 6.94 13.61 -2.70
CA LYS A 67 7.34 14.32 -1.47
C LYS A 67 8.35 13.50 -0.66
N ALA A 68 8.10 12.19 -0.48
CA ALA A 68 9.03 11.32 0.22
C ALA A 68 10.41 11.29 -0.44
N TYR A 69 10.46 11.24 -1.77
CA TYR A 69 11.71 11.16 -2.52
C TYR A 69 12.49 12.48 -2.59
N LEU A 70 11.80 13.60 -2.62
CA LEU A 70 12.43 14.93 -2.71
C LEU A 70 12.76 15.53 -1.35
N GLU A 71 11.94 15.26 -0.34
CA GLU A 71 12.06 15.86 0.99
C GLU A 71 12.44 14.84 2.07
N GLY A 72 12.47 13.54 1.75
CA GLY A 72 12.73 12.47 2.70
C GLY A 72 11.54 12.09 3.59
N ARG A 73 10.40 12.77 3.46
CA ARG A 73 9.16 12.51 4.20
C ARG A 73 7.95 12.65 3.30
N GLY A 74 7.01 11.71 3.41
CA GLY A 74 5.76 11.75 2.68
C GLY A 74 4.83 10.64 3.13
N SER A 75 3.57 10.70 2.72
CA SER A 75 2.58 9.68 3.02
C SER A 75 2.08 9.07 1.72
N VAL A 76 2.23 7.76 1.60
CA VAL A 76 1.76 6.98 0.46
C VAL A 76 0.46 6.29 0.83
N ILE A 77 -0.60 6.54 0.09
CA ILE A 77 -1.90 5.89 0.31
C ILE A 77 -1.92 4.60 -0.50
N ILE A 78 -2.26 3.50 0.16
CA ILE A 78 -2.31 2.17 -0.43
C ILE A 78 -3.72 1.63 -0.27
N ARG A 79 -4.29 1.11 -1.36
CA ARG A 79 -5.57 0.40 -1.38
C ARG A 79 -5.39 -1.08 -1.67
N ALA A 80 -6.26 -1.88 -1.09
CA ALA A 80 -6.44 -3.27 -1.50
C ALA A 80 -6.80 -3.34 -2.99
N LYS A 81 -6.27 -4.34 -3.69
CA LYS A 81 -6.68 -4.64 -5.06
C LYS A 81 -7.92 -5.50 -5.02
N THR A 82 -8.95 -5.06 -5.69
CA THR A 82 -10.24 -5.72 -5.70
C THR A 82 -10.78 -5.90 -7.12
N LYS A 83 -11.67 -6.86 -7.28
CA LYS A 83 -12.52 -7.01 -8.46
C LYS A 83 -13.95 -7.30 -8.04
N ILE A 84 -14.89 -7.05 -8.93
CA ILE A 84 -16.29 -7.39 -8.73
C ILE A 84 -16.59 -8.64 -9.54
N GLU A 85 -17.19 -9.64 -8.89
CA GLU A 85 -17.51 -10.92 -9.48
C GLU A 85 -19.00 -11.24 -9.28
N GLU A 86 -19.67 -11.73 -10.31
CA GLU A 86 -21.03 -12.24 -10.18
C GLU A 86 -20.97 -13.67 -9.67
N LEU A 87 -21.52 -13.93 -8.49
CA LEU A 87 -21.55 -15.27 -7.89
C LEU A 87 -22.69 -16.13 -8.44
N ARG A 88 -23.83 -15.51 -8.66
CA ARG A 88 -25.06 -16.09 -9.24
C ARG A 88 -25.94 -14.94 -9.71
N LYS A 89 -27.03 -15.27 -10.40
CA LYS A 89 -27.91 -14.26 -10.98
C LYS A 89 -28.28 -13.16 -9.97
N ASP A 90 -28.00 -11.91 -10.33
CA ASP A 90 -28.25 -10.70 -9.54
C ASP A 90 -27.55 -10.66 -8.15
N ARG A 91 -26.51 -11.49 -7.95
CA ARG A 91 -25.72 -11.52 -6.72
C ARG A 91 -24.25 -11.31 -7.04
N TYR A 92 -23.70 -10.24 -6.48
CA TYR A 92 -22.32 -9.81 -6.70
C TYR A 92 -21.49 -9.88 -5.42
N ALA A 93 -20.20 -10.00 -5.59
CA ALA A 93 -19.24 -9.92 -4.50
C ALA A 93 -18.05 -9.04 -4.89
N ILE A 94 -17.48 -8.39 -3.88
CA ILE A 94 -16.19 -7.74 -3.99
C ILE A 94 -15.14 -8.79 -3.58
N ILE A 95 -14.23 -9.09 -4.49
CA ILE A 95 -13.13 -10.02 -4.25
C ILE A 95 -11.87 -9.22 -3.94
N ILE A 96 -11.33 -9.38 -2.75
CA ILE A 96 -10.06 -8.76 -2.35
C ILE A 96 -8.94 -9.71 -2.74
N GLU A 97 -8.08 -9.31 -3.67
CA GLU A 97 -6.99 -10.13 -4.20
C GLU A 97 -5.63 -9.77 -3.59
N GLU A 98 -5.44 -8.51 -3.22
CA GLU A 98 -4.22 -8.02 -2.58
C GLU A 98 -4.58 -7.07 -1.43
N ILE A 99 -3.82 -7.15 -0.35
CA ILE A 99 -4.04 -6.39 0.88
C ILE A 99 -2.93 -5.34 1.00
N PRO A 100 -3.22 -4.13 1.53
CA PRO A 100 -2.19 -3.12 1.76
C PRO A 100 -1.04 -3.66 2.62
N TYR A 101 0.17 -3.19 2.33
CA TYR A 101 1.37 -3.57 3.05
C TYR A 101 1.23 -3.35 4.57
N GLN A 102 1.68 -4.32 5.36
CA GLN A 102 1.61 -4.33 6.84
C GLN A 102 0.18 -4.43 7.41
N VAL A 103 -0.82 -4.70 6.60
CA VAL A 103 -2.18 -4.99 7.07
C VAL A 103 -2.34 -6.49 7.25
N ASN A 104 -2.77 -6.89 8.44
CA ASN A 104 -3.08 -8.28 8.74
C ASN A 104 -4.46 -8.64 8.17
N LYS A 105 -4.53 -9.72 7.39
CA LYS A 105 -5.77 -10.17 6.72
C LYS A 105 -6.90 -10.45 7.71
N ALA A 106 -6.62 -11.19 8.78
CA ALA A 106 -7.63 -11.55 9.78
C ALA A 106 -8.18 -10.31 10.48
N SER A 107 -7.31 -9.38 10.89
CA SER A 107 -7.71 -8.11 11.50
C SER A 107 -8.53 -7.23 10.54
N MET A 108 -8.18 -7.24 9.27
CA MET A 108 -8.96 -6.52 8.24
C MET A 108 -10.37 -7.09 8.10
N ILE A 109 -10.49 -8.41 8.02
CA ILE A 109 -11.80 -9.11 7.95
C ILE A 109 -12.63 -8.82 9.19
N GLU A 110 -12.04 -8.90 10.37
CA GLU A 110 -12.69 -8.58 11.64
C GLU A 110 -13.18 -7.13 11.66
N LYS A 111 -12.36 -6.21 11.19
CA LYS A 111 -12.75 -4.79 11.10
C LYS A 111 -13.87 -4.54 10.11
N ILE A 112 -13.88 -5.24 8.97
CA ILE A 112 -15.01 -5.20 8.03
C ILE A 112 -16.29 -5.67 8.72
N ALA A 113 -16.26 -6.80 9.41
CA ALA A 113 -17.41 -7.33 10.13
C ALA A 113 -17.91 -6.37 11.22
N GLU A 114 -17.00 -5.75 11.95
CA GLU A 114 -17.32 -4.72 12.96
C GLU A 114 -18.04 -3.53 12.33
N GLN A 115 -17.53 -3.00 11.22
CA GLN A 115 -18.14 -1.84 10.54
C GLN A 115 -19.52 -2.17 9.95
N VAL A 116 -19.72 -3.39 9.49
CA VAL A 116 -21.04 -3.87 9.05
C VAL A 116 -22.03 -3.94 10.23
N ARG A 117 -21.61 -4.48 11.36
CA ARG A 117 -22.41 -4.55 12.59
C ARG A 117 -22.79 -3.16 13.11
N ASP A 118 -21.85 -2.21 13.05
CA ASP A 118 -22.04 -0.82 13.48
C ASP A 118 -22.79 0.04 12.44
N LYS A 119 -23.21 -0.57 11.32
CA LYS A 119 -23.92 0.08 10.22
C LYS A 119 -23.19 1.25 9.56
N LYS A 120 -21.87 1.29 9.65
CA LYS A 120 -21.02 2.24 8.93
C LYS A 120 -20.75 1.80 7.50
N VAL A 121 -20.78 0.51 7.25
CA VAL A 121 -20.73 -0.11 5.93
C VAL A 121 -22.01 -0.91 5.75
N GLU A 122 -22.80 -0.55 4.78
CA GLU A 122 -24.08 -1.19 4.46
C GLU A 122 -24.01 -1.94 3.12
N GLY A 123 -24.89 -2.91 2.94
CA GLY A 123 -24.99 -3.66 1.70
C GLY A 123 -24.15 -4.94 1.64
N ILE A 124 -23.50 -5.34 2.71
CA ILE A 124 -22.74 -6.60 2.81
C ILE A 124 -23.62 -7.65 3.50
N SER A 125 -23.75 -8.82 2.87
CA SER A 125 -24.48 -9.96 3.45
C SER A 125 -23.56 -10.93 4.17
N HIS A 126 -22.35 -11.16 3.65
CA HIS A 126 -21.41 -12.12 4.21
C HIS A 126 -19.98 -11.79 3.81
N VAL A 127 -19.02 -12.13 4.66
CA VAL A 127 -17.58 -12.02 4.37
C VAL A 127 -16.94 -13.38 4.63
N GLN A 128 -16.23 -13.91 3.65
CA GLN A 128 -15.58 -15.22 3.75
C GLN A 128 -14.14 -15.13 3.25
N ASP A 129 -13.23 -15.74 4.01
CA ASP A 129 -11.83 -15.92 3.59
C ASP A 129 -11.69 -17.22 2.80
N GLU A 130 -11.43 -17.11 1.53
CA GLU A 130 -11.17 -18.23 0.61
C GLU A 130 -9.71 -18.25 0.16
N SER A 131 -8.81 -17.60 0.90
CA SER A 131 -7.38 -17.57 0.58
C SER A 131 -6.77 -18.96 0.70
N ASP A 132 -5.83 -19.25 -0.19
CA ASP A 132 -5.11 -20.51 -0.24
C ASP A 132 -3.62 -20.28 -0.53
N ARG A 133 -2.88 -21.35 -0.86
CA ARG A 133 -1.47 -21.28 -1.24
C ARG A 133 -1.17 -20.48 -2.51
N ASN A 134 -2.19 -20.22 -3.33
CA ASN A 134 -2.05 -19.46 -4.57
C ASN A 134 -2.20 -17.95 -4.34
N GLY A 135 -2.71 -17.52 -3.20
CA GLY A 135 -2.83 -16.12 -2.84
C GLY A 135 -4.04 -15.77 -1.99
N VAL A 136 -4.17 -14.47 -1.78
CA VAL A 136 -5.28 -13.89 -1.02
C VAL A 136 -6.55 -13.89 -1.87
N ARG A 137 -7.63 -14.36 -1.27
CA ARG A 137 -8.97 -14.27 -1.84
C ARG A 137 -9.98 -14.08 -0.69
N VAL A 138 -10.36 -12.85 -0.45
CA VAL A 138 -11.43 -12.53 0.53
C VAL A 138 -12.67 -12.14 -0.24
N VAL A 139 -13.75 -12.87 -0.02
CA VAL A 139 -15.03 -12.67 -0.71
C VAL A 139 -15.96 -11.87 0.18
N VAL A 140 -16.29 -10.66 -0.26
CA VAL A 140 -17.27 -9.78 0.39
C VAL A 140 -18.56 -9.85 -0.41
N GLU A 141 -19.49 -10.69 0.02
CA GLU A 141 -20.76 -10.93 -0.65
C GLU A 141 -21.73 -9.77 -0.39
N LEU A 142 -22.27 -9.22 -1.47
CA LEU A 142 -23.17 -8.06 -1.41
C LEU A 142 -24.64 -8.50 -1.33
N LYS A 143 -25.45 -7.68 -0.68
CA LYS A 143 -26.91 -7.81 -0.73
C LYS A 143 -27.40 -7.49 -2.15
N ARG A 144 -28.57 -8.05 -2.51
CA ARG A 144 -29.14 -7.93 -3.86
C ARG A 144 -29.26 -6.48 -4.36
N ASP A 145 -29.67 -5.57 -3.47
CA ASP A 145 -29.93 -4.16 -3.81
C ASP A 145 -28.69 -3.26 -3.62
N ALA A 146 -27.54 -3.83 -3.23
CA ALA A 146 -26.35 -3.07 -2.97
C ALA A 146 -25.62 -2.69 -4.26
N THR A 147 -25.13 -1.45 -4.31
CA THR A 147 -24.23 -0.98 -5.38
C THR A 147 -22.79 -1.22 -4.99
N ALA A 148 -22.09 -2.05 -5.75
CA ALA A 148 -20.72 -2.46 -5.44
C ALA A 148 -19.75 -1.29 -5.24
N GLU A 149 -19.82 -0.26 -6.09
CA GLU A 149 -18.98 0.94 -5.97
C GLU A 149 -19.21 1.69 -4.66
N VAL A 150 -20.46 1.83 -4.24
CA VAL A 150 -20.80 2.52 -2.97
C VAL A 150 -20.25 1.74 -1.78
N VAL A 151 -20.45 0.43 -1.77
CA VAL A 151 -19.91 -0.45 -0.71
C VAL A 151 -18.39 -0.41 -0.67
N LEU A 152 -17.75 -0.47 -1.83
CA LEU A 152 -16.29 -0.41 -1.95
C LEU A 152 -15.73 0.91 -1.40
N ASN A 153 -16.36 2.04 -1.72
CA ASN A 153 -15.96 3.34 -1.18
C ASN A 153 -16.11 3.43 0.34
N GLN A 154 -17.16 2.85 0.89
CA GLN A 154 -17.34 2.74 2.34
C GLN A 154 -16.27 1.85 2.99
N LEU A 155 -15.92 0.73 2.36
CA LEU A 155 -14.85 -0.16 2.82
C LEU A 155 -13.49 0.55 2.85
N TYR A 156 -13.16 1.33 1.82
CA TYR A 156 -11.93 2.11 1.82
C TYR A 156 -11.91 3.20 2.90
N ARG A 157 -13.06 3.79 3.21
CA ARG A 157 -13.17 4.85 4.21
C ARG A 157 -13.09 4.34 5.65
N PHE A 158 -13.69 3.20 5.95
CA PHE A 158 -13.92 2.75 7.32
C PHE A 158 -13.12 1.50 7.73
N THR A 159 -12.36 0.92 6.81
CA THR A 159 -11.59 -0.30 7.07
C THR A 159 -10.14 -0.18 6.60
N PRO A 160 -9.24 -1.10 7.05
CA PRO A 160 -7.85 -1.13 6.57
C PRO A 160 -7.67 -1.55 5.11
N MET A 161 -8.73 -1.65 4.31
CA MET A 161 -8.63 -1.81 2.86
C MET A 161 -8.01 -0.59 2.18
N GLN A 162 -7.98 0.53 2.85
CA GLN A 162 -7.14 1.68 2.52
C GLN A 162 -6.34 2.06 3.75
N THR A 163 -5.04 2.23 3.58
CA THR A 163 -4.14 2.66 4.63
C THR A 163 -3.11 3.63 4.08
N SER A 164 -2.41 4.31 4.97
CA SER A 164 -1.30 5.19 4.59
C SER A 164 0.01 4.65 5.14
N PHE A 165 1.03 4.63 4.30
CA PHE A 165 2.40 4.35 4.69
C PHE A 165 3.14 5.68 4.85
N GLY A 166 3.50 6.02 6.09
CA GLY A 166 4.26 7.22 6.38
C GLY A 166 5.74 7.00 6.09
N CYS A 167 6.23 7.51 4.96
CA CYS A 167 7.64 7.45 4.63
C CYS A 167 8.46 8.42 5.46
N ASN A 168 9.53 7.94 6.06
CA ASN A 168 10.54 8.73 6.75
C ASN A 168 11.91 8.15 6.41
N MET A 169 12.60 8.78 5.46
CA MET A 169 13.85 8.29 4.89
C MET A 169 15.05 8.68 5.76
N LEU A 170 14.98 8.36 7.05
CA LEU A 170 16.05 8.62 8.01
C LEU A 170 17.06 7.47 7.98
N ALA A 171 18.32 7.78 7.76
CA ALA A 171 19.40 6.79 7.78
C ALA A 171 20.68 7.39 8.36
N LEU A 172 21.65 6.52 8.68
CA LEU A 172 22.96 6.96 9.11
C LEU A 172 23.83 7.27 7.89
N ASN A 173 24.29 8.50 7.78
CA ASN A 173 25.27 8.94 6.80
C ASN A 173 26.56 9.35 7.55
N GLY A 174 27.64 8.59 7.31
CA GLY A 174 28.89 8.84 8.05
C GLY A 174 28.76 8.77 9.57
N GLY A 175 27.85 7.92 10.08
CA GLY A 175 27.59 7.73 11.51
C GLY A 175 26.63 8.75 12.13
N ARG A 176 26.09 9.67 11.35
CA ARG A 176 25.11 10.67 11.81
C ARG A 176 23.73 10.39 11.21
N PRO A 177 22.64 10.46 12.03
CA PRO A 177 21.29 10.39 11.50
C PRO A 177 21.00 11.57 10.59
N GLU A 178 20.51 11.26 9.37
CA GLU A 178 20.21 12.27 8.37
C GLU A 178 18.94 11.89 7.62
N GLN A 179 18.12 12.90 7.32
CA GLN A 179 16.95 12.78 6.46
C GLN A 179 17.44 12.75 5.01
N LEU A 180 17.32 11.62 4.36
CA LEU A 180 17.81 11.43 2.99
C LEU A 180 16.71 11.64 1.96
N THR A 181 17.12 12.06 0.78
CA THR A 181 16.31 12.06 -0.45
C THR A 181 16.56 10.78 -1.24
N LEU A 182 15.95 10.63 -2.41
CA LEU A 182 16.15 9.44 -3.26
C LEU A 182 17.59 9.34 -3.80
N ARG A 183 18.24 10.47 -4.03
CA ARG A 183 19.64 10.54 -4.51
C ARG A 183 20.66 10.29 -3.43
#